data_74204a8d302a5cf9a63a58856bde0b86
#
_entry.id   74204a8d302a5cf9a63a58856bde0b86
#
_cell.length_a   1.000
_cell.length_b   1.000
_cell.length_c   1.000
_cell.angle_alpha   90.00
_cell.angle_beta   90.00
_cell.angle_gamma   90.00
#
_symmetry.space_group_name_H-M   'P 1'
#
loop_
_entity.id
_entity.type
_entity.pdbx_description
1 polymer ?
#
loop_
_entity_poly.entity_id
_entity_poly.type
_entity_poly.pdbx_seq_one_letter_code
_entity_poly.pdbx_strand_id
1 'polypeptide(L)'
;EIKKYDRRQQFKIKLLKNKYYGINGAIKTAFENSSSKVLLVYPADDFFNADKIDKLNNLILNKHYDIVCPSRFMNGGVMYGCPFVKSILTRTANFIFYYILRLPTHDATNGFRIFSKKTINTIDLELQKGPTFSLQLLLKAHRKKYNITEIPVVWYERVIGKSNFKMIEWVLPYLKWLIYAINTALSIK
;
A
#
# COMPACT_ATOMS: atom_id res chain seq x y z
N GLU A 1 16.52 10.24 -18.38
CA GLU A 1 16.51 11.01 -17.11
C GLU A 1 17.02 10.19 -15.93
N ILE A 2 16.50 8.98 -15.67
CA ILE A 2 16.91 8.12 -14.54
C ILE A 2 18.43 7.93 -14.48
N LYS A 3 19.10 7.64 -15.61
CA LYS A 3 20.56 7.48 -15.69
C LYS A 3 21.35 8.74 -15.31
N LYS A 4 20.74 9.92 -15.44
CA LYS A 4 21.37 11.22 -15.08
C LYS A 4 21.37 11.41 -13.55
N TYR A 5 20.37 10.89 -12.85
CA TYR A 5 20.29 10.96 -11.39
C TYR A 5 21.19 9.96 -10.68
N ASP A 6 21.41 8.77 -11.26
CA ASP A 6 22.25 7.71 -10.68
C ASP A 6 23.71 8.16 -10.45
N ARG A 7 24.23 9.09 -11.26
CA ARG A 7 25.59 9.60 -11.13
C ARG A 7 25.80 10.66 -10.03
N ARG A 8 24.74 11.20 -9.44
CA ARG A 8 24.81 12.34 -8.51
C ARG A 8 24.40 12.00 -7.09
N GLN A 9 23.99 10.78 -6.81
CA GLN A 9 23.36 10.45 -5.52
C GLN A 9 24.06 9.28 -4.83
N GLN A 10 24.03 9.31 -3.50
CA GLN A 10 24.61 8.29 -2.63
C GLN A 10 23.81 6.98 -2.60
N PHE A 11 22.79 6.83 -3.44
CA PHE A 11 21.95 5.63 -3.51
C PHE A 11 21.96 5.01 -4.91
N LYS A 12 21.78 3.70 -4.95
CA LYS A 12 21.80 2.91 -6.17
C LYS A 12 20.41 2.85 -6.80
N ILE A 13 20.29 3.29 -8.07
CA ILE A 13 19.08 3.15 -8.86
C ILE A 13 19.18 1.88 -9.70
N LYS A 14 18.15 1.03 -9.63
CA LYS A 14 18.03 -0.18 -10.43
C LYS A 14 16.74 -0.12 -11.25
N LEU A 15 16.89 -0.06 -12.57
CA LEU A 15 15.77 -0.17 -13.51
C LEU A 15 15.46 -1.66 -13.75
N LEU A 16 14.22 -2.07 -13.46
CA LEU A 16 13.76 -3.44 -13.67
C LEU A 16 12.74 -3.50 -14.81
N LYS A 17 12.89 -4.47 -15.69
CA LYS A 17 11.84 -4.84 -16.64
C LYS A 17 10.78 -5.63 -15.88
N ASN A 18 9.52 -5.24 -16.02
CA ASN A 18 8.43 -5.94 -15.36
C ASN A 18 8.32 -7.38 -15.89
N LYS A 19 8.40 -8.36 -14.98
CA LYS A 19 8.31 -9.80 -15.30
C LYS A 19 6.85 -10.24 -15.48
N TYR A 20 5.93 -9.57 -14.80
CA TYR A 20 4.51 -9.92 -14.77
C TYR A 20 3.67 -8.76 -15.28
N TYR A 21 2.42 -9.02 -15.67
CA TYR A 21 1.53 -7.98 -16.16
C TYR A 21 0.94 -7.11 -15.03
N GLY A 22 0.78 -5.80 -15.30
CA GLY A 22 0.05 -4.84 -14.45
C GLY A 22 0.80 -4.36 -13.21
N ILE A 23 0.10 -3.59 -12.37
CA ILE A 23 0.68 -2.92 -11.20
C ILE A 23 1.14 -3.96 -10.15
N ASN A 24 0.30 -4.94 -9.84
CA ASN A 24 0.68 -6.01 -8.89
C ASN A 24 1.90 -6.79 -9.40
N GLY A 25 2.00 -6.99 -10.73
CA GLY A 25 3.16 -7.61 -11.35
C GLY A 25 4.44 -6.80 -11.21
N ALA A 26 4.36 -5.48 -11.37
CA ALA A 26 5.49 -4.58 -11.18
C ALA A 26 5.99 -4.61 -9.72
N ILE A 27 5.06 -4.56 -8.76
CA ILE A 27 5.38 -4.64 -7.32
C ILE A 27 6.01 -6.00 -6.99
N LYS A 28 5.44 -7.11 -7.49
CA LYS A 28 6.00 -8.46 -7.29
C LYS A 28 7.41 -8.55 -7.87
N THR A 29 7.62 -8.05 -9.08
CA THR A 29 8.97 -8.00 -9.70
C THR A 29 9.97 -7.22 -8.84
N ALA A 30 9.57 -6.06 -8.30
CA ALA A 30 10.42 -5.26 -7.42
C ALA A 30 10.77 -6.02 -6.12
N PHE A 31 9.79 -6.67 -5.50
CA PHE A 31 9.99 -7.45 -4.28
C PHE A 31 10.93 -8.64 -4.48
N GLU A 32 10.80 -9.38 -5.58
CA GLU A 32 11.67 -10.50 -5.95
C GLU A 32 13.12 -10.06 -6.18
N ASN A 33 13.33 -8.83 -6.65
CA ASN A 33 14.66 -8.28 -6.95
C ASN A 33 15.27 -7.42 -5.83
N SER A 34 14.62 -7.34 -4.66
CA SER A 34 15.12 -6.60 -3.51
C SER A 34 15.72 -7.53 -2.46
N SER A 35 16.92 -7.20 -1.98
CA SER A 35 17.59 -7.86 -0.85
C SER A 35 17.45 -7.10 0.47
N SER A 36 16.82 -5.91 0.46
CA SER A 36 16.71 -5.03 1.62
C SER A 36 15.84 -5.65 2.74
N LYS A 37 16.15 -5.33 4.00
CA LYS A 37 15.33 -5.74 5.16
C LYS A 37 13.96 -5.08 5.19
N VAL A 38 13.84 -3.92 4.57
CA VAL A 38 12.62 -3.09 4.51
C VAL A 38 12.32 -2.76 3.06
N LEU A 39 11.06 -2.86 2.67
CA LEU A 39 10.58 -2.55 1.33
C LEU A 39 9.48 -1.49 1.40
N LEU A 40 9.73 -0.38 0.75
CA LEU A 40 8.80 0.75 0.67
C LEU A 40 8.22 0.84 -0.75
N VAL A 41 6.90 0.84 -0.86
CA VAL A 41 6.19 1.25 -2.07
C VAL A 41 5.79 2.71 -1.88
N TYR A 42 6.42 3.59 -2.66
CA TYR A 42 6.24 5.03 -2.59
C TYR A 42 5.65 5.55 -3.91
N PRO A 43 4.54 6.31 -3.90
CA PRO A 43 3.98 6.89 -5.10
C PRO A 43 4.93 7.93 -5.71
N ALA A 44 5.17 7.85 -7.01
CA ALA A 44 6.09 8.77 -7.69
C ALA A 44 5.60 10.23 -7.74
N ASP A 45 4.34 10.46 -7.45
CA ASP A 45 3.67 11.75 -7.41
C ASP A 45 3.35 12.25 -5.98
N ASP A 46 3.92 11.59 -4.97
CA ASP A 46 3.85 12.05 -3.58
C ASP A 46 5.08 12.88 -3.23
N PHE A 47 4.89 14.18 -3.07
CA PHE A 47 5.94 15.14 -2.67
C PHE A 47 5.86 15.57 -1.21
N PHE A 48 4.81 15.17 -0.50
CA PHE A 48 4.44 15.72 0.80
C PHE A 48 4.81 14.83 1.98
N ASN A 49 5.15 13.57 1.75
CA ASN A 49 5.39 12.60 2.81
C ASN A 49 6.81 12.02 2.82
N ALA A 50 7.73 12.60 2.07
CA ALA A 50 9.12 12.13 2.04
C ALA A 50 9.81 12.25 3.42
N ASP A 51 9.45 13.26 4.22
CA ASP A 51 9.90 13.46 5.60
C ASP A 51 9.51 12.33 6.55
N LYS A 52 8.52 11.53 6.19
CA LYS A 52 8.03 10.41 7.01
C LYS A 52 8.76 9.09 6.78
N ILE A 53 9.60 9.01 5.73
CA ILE A 53 10.29 7.77 5.35
C ILE A 53 11.16 7.24 6.48
N ASP A 54 11.91 8.09 7.15
CA ASP A 54 12.77 7.68 8.29
C ASP A 54 11.95 7.13 9.46
N LYS A 55 10.81 7.77 9.76
CA LYS A 55 9.88 7.29 10.79
C LYS A 55 9.29 5.93 10.43
N LEU A 56 8.88 5.75 9.16
CA LEU A 56 8.36 4.48 8.66
C LEU A 56 9.40 3.36 8.78
N ASN A 57 10.64 3.65 8.36
CA ASN A 57 11.76 2.72 8.43
C ASN A 57 12.08 2.32 9.88
N ASN A 58 12.11 3.29 10.80
CA ASN A 58 12.33 3.05 12.21
C ASN A 58 11.27 2.14 12.84
N LEU A 59 10.00 2.28 12.46
CA LEU A 59 8.90 1.42 12.93
C LEU A 59 9.11 -0.05 12.53
N ILE A 60 9.62 -0.32 11.33
CA ILE A 60 9.94 -1.68 10.90
C ILE A 60 11.21 -2.21 11.60
N LEU A 61 12.31 -1.45 11.55
CA LEU A 61 13.62 -1.94 11.99
C LEU A 61 13.76 -2.01 13.50
N ASN A 62 13.29 -1.00 14.23
CA ASN A 62 13.54 -0.84 15.66
C ASN A 62 12.31 -1.15 16.53
N LYS A 63 11.10 -0.97 15.99
CA LYS A 63 9.85 -1.29 16.70
C LYS A 63 9.26 -2.63 16.27
N HIS A 64 9.89 -3.33 15.32
CA HIS A 64 9.56 -4.68 14.87
C HIS A 64 8.13 -4.84 14.34
N TYR A 65 7.57 -3.78 13.74
CA TYR A 65 6.34 -3.93 12.97
C TYR A 65 6.62 -4.66 11.65
N ASP A 66 5.66 -5.46 11.21
CA ASP A 66 5.75 -6.19 9.95
C ASP A 66 5.24 -5.36 8.77
N ILE A 67 4.22 -4.51 9.03
CA ILE A 67 3.66 -3.56 8.06
C ILE A 67 3.39 -2.23 8.75
N VAL A 68 3.74 -1.11 8.10
CA VAL A 68 3.27 0.21 8.50
C VAL A 68 2.41 0.80 7.39
N CYS A 69 1.23 1.28 7.77
CA CYS A 69 0.21 1.81 6.88
C CYS A 69 0.17 3.35 6.97
N PRO A 70 0.71 4.08 5.98
CA PRO A 70 0.39 5.50 5.83
C PRO A 70 -1.12 5.68 5.63
N SER A 71 -1.76 6.41 6.55
CA SER A 71 -3.22 6.54 6.63
C SER A 71 -3.68 7.97 6.41
N ARG A 72 -4.61 8.15 5.48
CA ARG A 72 -5.28 9.42 5.18
C ARG A 72 -6.47 9.66 6.11
N PHE A 73 -6.91 8.64 6.84
CA PHE A 73 -8.19 8.65 7.57
C PHE A 73 -8.04 8.50 9.09
N MET A 74 -6.85 8.24 9.61
CA MET A 74 -6.57 8.32 11.04
C MET A 74 -6.44 9.79 11.48
N ASN A 75 -6.43 10.03 12.78
CA ASN A 75 -6.21 11.37 13.33
C ASN A 75 -4.88 11.97 12.84
N GLY A 76 -4.94 13.18 12.27
CA GLY A 76 -3.81 13.85 11.61
C GLY A 76 -3.57 13.44 10.15
N GLY A 77 -4.30 12.46 9.62
CA GLY A 77 -4.29 12.14 8.19
C GLY A 77 -5.27 13.01 7.39
N VAL A 78 -4.94 13.31 6.15
CA VAL A 78 -5.77 14.19 5.30
C VAL A 78 -5.77 13.73 3.85
N MET A 79 -6.91 13.92 3.17
CA MET A 79 -7.07 13.69 1.73
C MET A 79 -7.72 14.92 1.09
N TYR A 80 -6.94 15.67 0.30
CA TYR A 80 -7.36 16.90 -0.37
C TYR A 80 -7.69 16.70 -1.85
N GLY A 81 -8.70 17.42 -2.34
CA GLY A 81 -9.04 17.52 -3.78
C GLY A 81 -9.62 16.23 -4.39
N CYS A 82 -9.89 15.20 -3.59
CA CYS A 82 -10.41 13.95 -4.11
C CYS A 82 -11.82 14.12 -4.69
N PRO A 83 -12.10 13.62 -5.91
CA PRO A 83 -13.44 13.64 -6.48
C PRO A 83 -14.47 13.01 -5.52
N PHE A 84 -15.64 13.62 -5.42
CA PHE A 84 -16.66 13.29 -4.41
C PHE A 84 -17.01 11.79 -4.37
N VAL A 85 -17.33 11.19 -5.53
CA VAL A 85 -17.70 9.76 -5.63
C VAL A 85 -16.53 8.87 -5.18
N LYS A 86 -15.31 9.15 -5.65
CA LYS A 86 -14.10 8.42 -5.25
C LYS A 86 -13.85 8.53 -3.74
N SER A 87 -14.07 9.72 -3.17
CA SER A 87 -13.93 9.96 -1.74
C SER A 87 -14.91 9.14 -0.91
N ILE A 88 -16.20 9.14 -1.28
CA ILE A 88 -17.23 8.35 -0.59
C ILE A 88 -16.88 6.86 -0.65
N LEU A 89 -16.62 6.31 -1.85
CA LEU A 89 -16.30 4.89 -2.02
C LEU A 89 -15.09 4.48 -1.21
N THR A 90 -14.02 5.29 -1.23
CA THR A 90 -12.80 4.99 -0.49
C THR A 90 -13.03 5.04 1.01
N ARG A 91 -13.75 6.04 1.52
CA ARG A 91 -14.07 6.17 2.95
C ARG A 91 -14.99 5.04 3.43
N THR A 92 -16.02 4.70 2.66
CA THR A 92 -16.94 3.58 2.98
C THR A 92 -16.18 2.25 3.03
N ALA A 93 -15.33 1.97 2.03
CA ALA A 93 -14.53 0.75 2.03
C ALA A 93 -13.61 0.68 3.29
N ASN A 94 -12.92 1.78 3.61
CA ASN A 94 -12.05 1.81 4.78
C ASN A 94 -12.82 1.75 6.11
N PHE A 95 -14.00 2.34 6.20
CA PHE A 95 -14.89 2.17 7.34
C PHE A 95 -15.25 0.70 7.56
N ILE A 96 -15.62 -0.02 6.50
CA ILE A 96 -15.92 -1.46 6.56
C ILE A 96 -14.69 -2.25 7.05
N PHE A 97 -13.52 -2.01 6.45
CA PHE A 97 -12.30 -2.71 6.84
C PHE A 97 -11.92 -2.45 8.30
N TYR A 98 -11.98 -1.23 8.76
CA TYR A 98 -11.57 -0.87 10.12
C TYR A 98 -12.60 -1.26 11.18
N TYR A 99 -13.85 -0.79 11.06
CA TYR A 99 -14.86 -0.94 12.12
C TYR A 99 -15.56 -2.30 12.09
N ILE A 100 -15.81 -2.86 10.89
CA ILE A 100 -16.55 -4.13 10.77
C ILE A 100 -15.59 -5.31 10.75
N LEU A 101 -14.54 -5.25 9.95
CA LEU A 101 -13.58 -6.34 9.75
C LEU A 101 -12.36 -6.25 10.68
N ARG A 102 -12.29 -5.25 11.54
CA ARG A 102 -11.28 -5.08 12.60
C ARG A 102 -9.84 -5.06 12.10
N LEU A 103 -9.60 -4.54 10.88
CA LEU A 103 -8.24 -4.31 10.42
C LEU A 103 -7.56 -3.22 11.25
N PRO A 104 -6.28 -3.36 11.60
CA PRO A 104 -5.58 -2.41 12.47
C PRO A 104 -5.08 -1.17 11.71
N THR A 105 -5.86 -0.64 10.79
CA THR A 105 -5.58 0.60 10.05
C THR A 105 -6.86 1.23 9.53
N HIS A 106 -6.95 2.54 9.61
CA HIS A 106 -8.02 3.33 9.02
C HIS A 106 -7.90 3.47 7.49
N ASP A 107 -6.78 3.03 6.88
CA ASP A 107 -6.55 3.15 5.45
C ASP A 107 -5.96 1.87 4.83
N ALA A 108 -6.81 0.89 4.59
CA ALA A 108 -6.44 -0.36 3.96
C ALA A 108 -6.16 -0.23 2.45
N THR A 109 -6.65 0.84 1.82
CA THR A 109 -6.63 1.02 0.35
C THR A 109 -5.48 1.87 -0.16
N ASN A 110 -4.68 2.48 0.71
CA ASN A 110 -3.54 3.29 0.31
C ASN A 110 -2.42 2.42 -0.29
N GLY A 111 -1.92 2.80 -1.47
CA GLY A 111 -0.79 2.13 -2.12
C GLY A 111 0.57 2.51 -1.54
N PHE A 112 0.68 3.66 -0.87
CA PHE A 112 1.85 4.02 -0.09
C PHE A 112 1.94 3.10 1.12
N ARG A 113 2.96 2.23 1.17
CA ARG A 113 3.07 1.24 2.23
C ARG A 113 4.49 0.73 2.41
N ILE A 114 4.86 0.40 3.66
CA ILE A 114 6.15 -0.17 3.98
C ILE A 114 5.97 -1.56 4.60
N PHE A 115 6.86 -2.47 4.23
CA PHE A 115 6.82 -3.88 4.63
C PHE A 115 8.18 -4.33 5.16
N SER A 116 8.17 -5.22 6.14
CA SER A 116 9.35 -6.00 6.48
C SER A 116 9.64 -7.04 5.38
N LYS A 117 10.92 -7.43 5.21
CA LYS A 117 11.30 -8.50 4.29
C LYS A 117 10.63 -9.82 4.64
N LYS A 118 10.42 -10.09 5.94
CA LYS A 118 9.67 -11.25 6.43
C LYS A 118 8.28 -11.31 5.81
N THR A 119 7.54 -10.20 5.82
CA THR A 119 6.19 -10.12 5.23
C THR A 119 6.19 -10.51 3.76
N ILE A 120 7.12 -9.96 2.99
CA ILE A 120 7.21 -10.19 1.55
C ILE A 120 7.62 -11.64 1.23
N ASN A 121 8.48 -12.24 2.03
CA ASN A 121 8.94 -13.62 1.81
C ASN A 121 7.90 -14.67 2.20
N THR A 122 6.95 -14.35 3.08
CA THR A 122 6.00 -15.31 3.64
C THR A 122 4.58 -15.16 3.13
N ILE A 123 4.29 -14.05 2.43
CA ILE A 123 2.97 -13.75 1.88
C ILE A 123 3.06 -13.63 0.36
N ASP A 124 2.46 -14.57 -0.35
CA ASP A 124 2.42 -14.49 -1.81
C ASP A 124 1.45 -13.41 -2.28
N LEU A 125 1.94 -12.59 -3.23
CA LEU A 125 1.16 -11.57 -3.91
C LEU A 125 0.52 -12.15 -5.18
N GLU A 126 -0.80 -12.27 -5.18
CA GLU A 126 -1.56 -12.74 -6.33
C GLU A 126 -1.55 -11.71 -7.46
N LEU A 127 -1.31 -12.18 -8.67
CA LEU A 127 -1.38 -11.36 -9.87
C LEU A 127 -2.83 -11.22 -10.31
N GLN A 128 -3.33 -10.00 -10.27
CA GLN A 128 -4.67 -9.65 -10.74
C GLN A 128 -4.73 -8.20 -11.24
N LYS A 129 -5.82 -7.86 -11.92
CA LYS A 129 -6.04 -6.50 -12.40
C LYS A 129 -6.19 -5.52 -11.24
N GLY A 130 -5.76 -4.27 -11.46
CA GLY A 130 -5.87 -3.19 -10.49
C GLY A 130 -4.79 -3.18 -9.39
N PRO A 131 -4.68 -2.07 -8.64
CA PRO A 131 -3.65 -1.85 -7.64
C PRO A 131 -4.03 -2.44 -6.27
N THR A 132 -4.30 -3.73 -6.21
CA THR A 132 -4.80 -4.39 -5.00
C THR A 132 -3.70 -4.95 -4.09
N PHE A 133 -2.43 -4.86 -4.49
CA PHE A 133 -1.28 -5.43 -3.75
C PHE A 133 -1.25 -5.04 -2.28
N SER A 134 -1.52 -3.77 -2.00
CA SER A 134 -1.50 -3.22 -0.65
C SER A 134 -2.57 -3.86 0.24
N LEU A 135 -3.80 -3.95 -0.25
CA LEU A 135 -4.91 -4.59 0.45
C LEU A 135 -4.70 -6.10 0.61
N GLN A 136 -4.21 -6.79 -0.43
CA GLN A 136 -3.90 -8.22 -0.37
C GLN A 136 -2.90 -8.54 0.74
N LEU A 137 -1.75 -7.85 0.72
CA LEU A 137 -0.68 -8.09 1.69
C LEU A 137 -1.14 -7.78 3.11
N LEU A 138 -1.90 -6.69 3.27
CA LEU A 138 -2.47 -6.29 4.55
C LEU A 138 -3.42 -7.35 5.13
N LEU A 139 -4.39 -7.81 4.33
CA LEU A 139 -5.38 -8.81 4.76
C LEU A 139 -4.73 -10.15 5.10
N LYS A 140 -3.80 -10.61 4.24
CA LYS A 140 -3.08 -11.86 4.46
C LYS A 140 -2.16 -11.78 5.70
N ALA A 141 -1.50 -10.63 5.92
CA ALA A 141 -0.66 -10.39 7.09
C ALA A 141 -1.48 -10.33 8.38
N HIS A 142 -2.60 -9.62 8.36
CA HIS A 142 -3.52 -9.54 9.51
C HIS A 142 -4.01 -10.94 9.92
N ARG A 143 -4.39 -11.78 8.96
CA ARG A 143 -4.78 -13.17 9.21
C ARG A 143 -3.66 -14.00 9.83
N LYS A 144 -2.40 -13.72 9.48
CA LYS A 144 -1.22 -14.36 10.06
C LYS A 144 -0.78 -13.74 11.39
N LYS A 145 -1.58 -12.81 11.95
CA LYS A 145 -1.31 -12.08 13.21
C LYS A 145 0.02 -11.32 13.18
N TYR A 146 0.36 -10.74 12.05
CA TYR A 146 1.53 -9.88 11.93
C TYR A 146 1.30 -8.54 12.62
N ASN A 147 2.37 -7.94 13.12
CA ASN A 147 2.34 -6.65 13.79
C ASN A 147 2.14 -5.53 12.75
N ILE A 148 0.98 -4.89 12.79
CA ILE A 148 0.61 -3.84 11.84
C ILE A 148 0.34 -2.56 12.62
N THR A 149 0.83 -1.43 12.11
CA THR A 149 0.54 -0.10 12.67
C THR A 149 0.30 0.90 11.54
N GLU A 150 -0.09 2.12 11.90
CA GLU A 150 -0.30 3.20 10.94
C GLU A 150 0.31 4.52 11.40
N ILE A 151 0.57 5.41 10.45
CA ILE A 151 0.96 6.80 10.69
C ILE A 151 0.13 7.74 9.82
N PRO A 152 -0.14 8.99 10.26
CA PRO A 152 -0.88 9.95 9.46
C PRO A 152 -0.06 10.46 8.29
N VAL A 153 -0.71 10.58 7.14
CA VAL A 153 -0.15 11.17 5.91
C VAL A 153 -1.12 12.13 5.27
N VAL A 154 -0.56 13.05 4.50
CA VAL A 154 -1.33 13.99 3.68
C VAL A 154 -1.33 13.50 2.24
N TRP A 155 -2.49 13.50 1.60
CA TRP A 155 -2.63 13.13 0.21
C TRP A 155 -3.36 14.23 -0.57
N TYR A 156 -2.80 14.58 -1.73
CA TYR A 156 -3.41 15.52 -2.65
C TYR A 156 -3.78 14.82 -3.95
N GLU A 157 -4.96 15.11 -4.49
CA GLU A 157 -5.32 14.64 -5.82
C GLU A 157 -4.43 15.34 -6.84
N ARG A 158 -4.04 14.61 -7.87
CA ARG A 158 -3.22 15.11 -8.97
C ARG A 158 -3.95 16.25 -9.69
N VAL A 159 -3.30 17.42 -9.81
CA VAL A 159 -3.85 18.60 -10.48
C VAL A 159 -3.54 18.55 -11.98
N ILE A 160 -2.39 17.97 -12.37
CA ILE A 160 -1.91 17.95 -13.75
C ILE A 160 -2.01 16.52 -14.32
N GLY A 161 -2.54 16.41 -15.55
CA GLY A 161 -2.70 15.16 -16.26
C GLY A 161 -4.03 14.46 -16.00
N LYS A 162 -4.27 13.37 -16.72
CA LYS A 162 -5.48 12.55 -16.56
C LYS A 162 -5.21 11.40 -15.57
N SER A 163 -6.13 11.16 -14.68
CA SER A 163 -6.09 10.00 -13.79
C SER A 163 -6.32 8.72 -14.61
N ASN A 164 -5.40 7.77 -14.53
CA ASN A 164 -5.57 6.42 -15.07
C ASN A 164 -6.38 5.52 -14.12
N PHE A 165 -7.04 6.09 -13.13
CA PHE A 165 -7.86 5.35 -12.19
C PHE A 165 -9.13 4.84 -12.86
N LYS A 166 -9.12 3.58 -13.25
CA LYS A 166 -10.26 2.90 -13.88
C LYS A 166 -11.19 2.33 -12.81
N MET A 167 -12.00 3.20 -12.22
CA MET A 167 -12.83 2.87 -11.06
C MET A 167 -13.70 1.62 -11.28
N ILE A 168 -14.41 1.53 -12.40
CA ILE A 168 -15.32 0.41 -12.71
C ILE A 168 -14.54 -0.91 -12.88
N GLU A 169 -13.40 -0.88 -13.60
CA GLU A 169 -12.59 -2.08 -13.81
C GLU A 169 -11.97 -2.63 -12.52
N TRP A 170 -11.78 -1.78 -11.49
CA TRP A 170 -11.11 -2.16 -10.25
C TRP A 170 -12.07 -2.53 -9.13
N VAL A 171 -13.36 -2.25 -9.26
CA VAL A 171 -14.37 -2.64 -8.25
C VAL A 171 -14.35 -4.15 -8.00
N LEU A 172 -14.39 -4.98 -9.05
CA LEU A 172 -14.42 -6.43 -8.91
C LEU A 172 -13.17 -7.00 -8.18
N PRO A 173 -11.93 -6.61 -8.53
CA PRO A 173 -10.75 -6.98 -7.76
C PRO A 173 -10.81 -6.59 -6.27
N TYR A 174 -11.29 -5.39 -5.95
CA TYR A 174 -11.46 -4.98 -4.55
C TYR A 174 -12.55 -5.75 -3.84
N LEU A 175 -13.68 -6.04 -4.52
CA LEU A 175 -14.78 -6.84 -3.98
C LEU A 175 -14.33 -8.27 -3.65
N LYS A 176 -13.49 -8.88 -4.50
CA LYS A 176 -12.87 -10.18 -4.19
C LYS A 176 -12.16 -10.14 -2.83
N TRP A 177 -11.39 -9.09 -2.56
CA TRP A 177 -10.66 -8.97 -1.30
C TRP A 177 -11.55 -8.62 -0.12
N LEU A 178 -12.65 -7.93 -0.34
CA LEU A 178 -13.67 -7.71 0.69
C LEU A 178 -14.33 -9.05 1.08
N ILE A 179 -14.73 -9.87 0.11
CA ILE A 179 -15.29 -11.21 0.37
C ILE A 179 -14.26 -12.09 1.08
N TYR A 180 -12.99 -12.07 0.64
CA TYR A 180 -11.92 -12.76 1.36
C TYR A 180 -11.82 -12.32 2.82
N ALA A 181 -11.87 -11.02 3.09
CA ALA A 181 -11.80 -10.49 4.44
C ALA A 181 -13.00 -10.92 5.31
N ILE A 182 -14.22 -10.90 4.77
CA ILE A 182 -15.43 -11.36 5.44
C ILE A 182 -15.32 -12.85 5.79
N ASN A 183 -15.02 -13.69 4.82
CA ASN A 183 -14.92 -15.15 5.01
C ASN A 183 -13.85 -15.50 6.06
N THR A 184 -12.76 -14.73 6.09
CA THR A 184 -11.69 -14.98 7.05
C THR A 184 -12.01 -14.44 8.45
N ALA A 185 -12.78 -13.35 8.56
CA ALA A 185 -13.25 -12.85 9.84
C ALA A 185 -14.24 -13.82 10.51
N LEU A 186 -15.08 -14.50 9.73
CA LEU A 186 -16.02 -15.52 10.21
C LEU A 186 -15.32 -16.83 10.63
N SER A 187 -14.15 -17.12 10.08
CA SER A 187 -13.39 -18.35 10.36
C SER A 187 -12.48 -18.26 11.61
N ILE A 188 -12.42 -17.11 12.27
CA ILE A 188 -11.57 -16.84 13.45
C ILE A 188 -12.42 -16.89 14.77
N LYS A 189 -13.65 -17.38 14.71
CA LYS A 189 -14.47 -17.62 15.90
C LYS A 189 -14.19 -18.97 16.53
#